data_d119afb92fde783506c87b9da1dbd5ff
#
_entry.id   d119afb92fde783506c87b9da1dbd5ff
#
_cell.length_a   1.000
_cell.length_b   1.000
_cell.length_c   1.000
_cell.angle_alpha   90.00
_cell.angle_beta   90.00
_cell.angle_gamma   90.00
#
_symmetry.space_group_name_H-M   'P 1'
#
loop_
_entity.id
_entity.type
_entity.pdbx_description
1 polymer ?
#
loop_
_entity_poly.entity_id
_entity_poly.type
_entity_poly.pdbx_seq_one_letter_code
_entity_poly.pdbx_strand_id
1 'polypeptide(L)'
;MLTFIRADKRFADMPHRECVTGQLVFHRLRIILRDEIVTLGDPSINPNEAAGQYVSPEDWNELINDPEVTVIDARNNYEVELGSFQGALDPQTAEFVEWPEYVQKNLDPAQH
;
A
#
# COMPACT_ATOMS: atom_id res chain seq x y z
N MET A 1 22.35 -9.73 -8.69
CA MET A 1 20.91 -9.72 -9.09
C MET A 1 20.49 -8.40 -9.69
N LEU A 2 20.62 -7.27 -9.01
CA LEU A 2 20.26 -5.94 -9.55
C LEU A 2 20.94 -5.62 -10.89
N THR A 3 22.24 -5.88 -11.01
CA THR A 3 22.99 -5.69 -12.26
C THR A 3 22.40 -6.47 -13.44
N PHE A 4 21.95 -7.69 -13.18
CA PHE A 4 21.31 -8.53 -14.18
C PHE A 4 19.95 -7.96 -14.62
N ILE A 5 19.11 -7.53 -13.65
CA ILE A 5 17.79 -6.94 -13.94
C ILE A 5 17.96 -5.62 -14.71
N ARG A 6 18.88 -4.75 -14.31
CA ARG A 6 19.16 -3.45 -14.94
C ARG A 6 19.85 -3.54 -16.29
N ALA A 7 20.34 -4.70 -16.69
CA ALA A 7 20.83 -4.92 -18.06
C ALA A 7 19.70 -4.83 -19.10
N ASP A 8 18.46 -5.08 -18.71
CA ASP A 8 17.29 -4.78 -19.52
C ASP A 8 16.92 -3.29 -19.38
N LYS A 9 16.87 -2.57 -20.52
CA LYS A 9 16.59 -1.12 -20.56
C LYS A 9 15.26 -0.73 -19.89
N ARG A 10 14.28 -1.63 -19.86
CA ARG A 10 12.98 -1.40 -19.20
C ARG A 10 13.11 -1.21 -17.69
N PHE A 11 14.16 -1.78 -17.10
CA PHE A 11 14.40 -1.77 -15.65
C PHE A 11 15.66 -1.01 -15.24
N ALA A 12 16.30 -0.28 -16.17
CA ALA A 12 17.56 0.43 -15.91
C ALA A 12 17.43 1.37 -14.71
N ASP A 13 16.36 2.13 -14.66
CA ASP A 13 16.10 3.16 -13.65
C ASP A 13 15.05 2.73 -12.60
N MET A 14 14.74 1.42 -12.52
CA MET A 14 13.78 0.91 -11.57
C MET A 14 14.21 1.22 -10.13
N PRO A 15 13.38 1.93 -9.34
CA PRO A 15 13.66 2.17 -7.93
C PRO A 15 13.67 0.87 -7.15
N HIS A 16 14.53 0.79 -6.15
CA HIS A 16 14.62 -0.38 -5.28
C HIS A 16 14.95 0.05 -3.86
N ARG A 17 14.65 -0.81 -2.91
CA ARG A 17 15.07 -0.67 -1.52
C ARG A 17 16.01 -1.80 -1.17
N GLU A 18 17.06 -1.46 -0.41
CA GLU A 18 18.00 -2.44 0.12
C GLU A 18 17.89 -2.47 1.64
N CYS A 19 17.88 -3.69 2.17
CA CYS A 19 18.00 -3.93 3.60
C CYS A 19 19.10 -4.95 3.84
N VAL A 20 20.03 -4.62 4.74
CA VAL A 20 21.12 -5.52 5.13
C VAL A 20 20.74 -6.19 6.43
N THR A 21 20.78 -7.51 6.43
CA THR A 21 20.51 -8.33 7.62
C THR A 21 21.68 -9.26 7.89
N GLY A 22 21.95 -9.50 9.17
CA GLY A 22 22.98 -10.47 9.60
C GLY A 22 22.55 -11.94 9.49
N GLN A 23 21.30 -12.20 9.11
CA GLN A 23 20.74 -13.54 8.99
C GLN A 23 20.15 -13.77 7.60
N LEU A 24 20.16 -15.01 7.14
CA LEU A 24 19.51 -15.40 5.89
C LEU A 24 18.00 -15.42 6.09
N VAL A 25 17.32 -14.36 5.63
CA VAL A 25 15.85 -14.21 5.75
C VAL A 25 15.11 -15.03 4.70
N PHE A 26 15.67 -15.14 3.49
CA PHE A 26 15.05 -15.85 2.38
C PHE A 26 15.97 -16.93 1.85
N HIS A 27 15.47 -18.16 1.79
CA HIS A 27 16.25 -19.31 1.28
C HIS A 27 16.32 -19.37 -0.25
N ARG A 28 15.39 -18.73 -0.95
CA ARG A 28 15.32 -18.76 -2.42
C ARG A 28 14.61 -17.55 -2.98
N LEU A 29 15.00 -17.12 -4.18
CA LEU A 29 14.24 -16.20 -4.99
C LEU A 29 12.98 -16.89 -5.53
N ARG A 30 11.83 -16.25 -5.40
CA ARG A 30 10.57 -16.65 -6.04
C ARG A 30 10.12 -15.55 -6.98
N ILE A 31 9.80 -15.92 -8.20
CA ILE A 31 9.18 -15.04 -9.20
C ILE A 31 7.82 -15.64 -9.53
N ILE A 32 6.78 -14.87 -9.32
CA ILE A 32 5.39 -15.29 -9.53
C ILE A 32 4.75 -14.26 -10.46
N LEU A 33 4.11 -14.74 -11.53
CA LEU A 33 3.25 -13.92 -12.35
C LEU A 33 1.87 -13.88 -11.73
N ARG A 34 1.33 -12.67 -11.58
CA ARG A 34 -0.02 -12.44 -11.08
C ARG A 34 -0.66 -11.33 -11.89
N ASP A 35 -1.96 -11.39 -12.06
CA ASP A 35 -2.73 -10.35 -12.73
C ASP A 35 -2.78 -9.07 -11.88
N GLU A 36 -2.87 -9.25 -10.56
CA GLU A 36 -2.81 -8.17 -9.57
C GLU A 36 -1.70 -8.45 -8.54
N ILE A 37 -0.92 -7.44 -8.17
CA ILE A 37 0.10 -7.55 -7.11
C ILE A 37 -0.57 -7.76 -5.75
N VAL A 38 -1.60 -6.95 -5.48
CA VAL A 38 -2.52 -7.10 -4.35
C VAL A 38 -3.91 -7.28 -4.92
N THR A 39 -4.56 -8.39 -4.59
CA THR A 39 -5.86 -8.72 -5.15
C THR A 39 -6.94 -7.81 -4.56
N LEU A 40 -7.46 -6.90 -5.38
CA LEU A 40 -8.62 -6.09 -5.08
C LEU A 40 -9.91 -6.76 -5.59
N GLY A 41 -9.79 -7.54 -6.67
CA GLY A 41 -10.90 -8.29 -7.24
C GLY A 41 -11.85 -7.46 -8.11
N ASP A 42 -11.49 -6.22 -8.42
CA ASP A 42 -12.28 -5.35 -9.29
C ASP A 42 -11.45 -4.92 -10.51
N PRO A 43 -11.66 -5.55 -11.67
CA PRO A 43 -10.92 -5.26 -12.88
C PRO A 43 -11.24 -3.90 -13.50
N SER A 44 -12.27 -3.20 -13.03
CA SER A 44 -12.61 -1.84 -13.49
C SER A 44 -11.68 -0.77 -12.91
N ILE A 45 -10.97 -1.08 -11.83
CA ILE A 45 -10.08 -0.14 -11.16
C ILE A 45 -8.68 -0.25 -11.79
N ASN A 46 -8.24 0.85 -12.40
CA ASN A 46 -6.90 0.96 -12.98
C ASN A 46 -6.06 1.95 -12.15
N PRO A 47 -5.09 1.47 -11.36
CA PRO A 47 -4.24 2.34 -10.52
C PRO A 47 -3.41 3.35 -11.30
N ASN A 48 -3.18 3.11 -12.60
CA ASN A 48 -2.43 4.04 -13.45
C ASN A 48 -3.28 5.26 -13.87
N GLU A 49 -4.59 5.15 -13.81
CA GLU A 49 -5.51 6.22 -14.21
C GLU A 49 -6.04 7.01 -13.01
N ALA A 50 -6.16 6.37 -11.85
CA ALA A 50 -6.75 6.94 -10.65
C ALA A 50 -5.96 6.54 -9.41
N ALA A 51 -4.72 7.02 -9.29
CA ALA A 51 -3.94 6.89 -8.06
C ALA A 51 -4.13 8.10 -7.16
N GLY A 52 -4.19 7.88 -5.85
CA GLY A 52 -4.17 8.96 -4.86
C GLY A 52 -2.87 9.75 -4.91
N GLN A 53 -2.90 10.97 -4.43
CA GLN A 53 -1.71 11.81 -4.31
C GLN A 53 -0.87 11.38 -3.10
N TYR A 54 0.44 11.25 -3.31
CA TYR A 54 1.37 11.03 -2.21
C TYR A 54 1.55 12.31 -1.39
N VAL A 55 1.53 12.16 -0.08
CA VAL A 55 1.82 13.24 0.87
C VAL A 55 3.26 13.14 1.33
N SER A 56 3.96 14.26 1.40
CA SER A 56 5.33 14.31 1.90
C SER A 56 5.38 14.05 3.41
N PRO A 57 6.46 13.50 3.96
CA PRO A 57 6.60 13.33 5.41
C PRO A 57 6.50 14.64 6.19
N GLU A 58 6.90 15.76 5.59
CA GLU A 58 6.85 17.10 6.19
C GLU A 58 5.41 17.58 6.37
N ASP A 59 4.54 17.27 5.41
CA ASP A 59 3.13 17.72 5.37
C ASP A 59 2.21 16.73 6.11
N TRP A 60 2.70 15.53 6.42
CA TRP A 60 1.90 14.45 7.00
C TRP A 60 1.22 14.82 8.31
N ASN A 61 1.94 15.45 9.23
CA ASN A 61 1.40 15.82 10.53
C ASN A 61 0.30 16.89 10.44
N GLU A 62 0.39 17.81 9.50
CA GLU A 62 -0.65 18.79 9.25
C GLU A 62 -1.91 18.11 8.72
N LEU A 63 -1.74 17.22 7.74
CA LEU A 63 -2.85 16.50 7.12
C LEU A 63 -3.62 15.64 8.13
N ILE A 64 -2.95 14.81 8.94
CA ILE A 64 -3.64 13.90 9.88
C ILE A 64 -4.29 14.60 11.07
N ASN A 65 -3.95 15.87 11.31
CA ASN A 65 -4.57 16.68 12.37
C ASN A 65 -5.71 17.56 11.83
N ASP A 66 -5.96 17.58 10.53
CA ASP A 66 -7.08 18.28 9.95
C ASP A 66 -8.39 17.53 10.28
N PRO A 67 -9.38 18.18 10.92
CA PRO A 67 -10.64 17.53 11.28
C PRO A 67 -11.51 17.11 10.09
N GLU A 68 -11.25 17.67 8.90
CA GLU A 68 -11.95 17.29 7.66
C GLU A 68 -11.32 16.08 6.99
N VAL A 69 -10.16 15.61 7.46
CA VAL A 69 -9.44 14.47 6.89
C VAL A 69 -9.71 13.20 7.68
N THR A 70 -10.10 12.16 6.99
CA THR A 70 -10.24 10.81 7.57
C THR A 70 -9.03 9.97 7.21
N VAL A 71 -8.27 9.56 8.22
CA VAL A 71 -7.13 8.64 8.05
C VAL A 71 -7.62 7.20 8.21
N ILE A 72 -7.27 6.36 7.26
CA ILE A 72 -7.65 4.94 7.29
C ILE A 72 -6.40 4.08 7.17
N ASP A 73 -6.21 3.14 8.08
CA ASP A 73 -5.12 2.18 8.03
C ASP A 73 -5.53 0.95 7.19
N ALA A 74 -5.14 0.96 5.93
CA ALA A 74 -5.48 -0.08 4.97
C ALA A 74 -4.59 -1.33 5.03
N ARG A 75 -3.80 -1.49 6.11
CA ARG A 75 -2.94 -2.67 6.31
C ARG A 75 -3.73 -3.86 6.85
N ASN A 76 -3.08 -5.01 6.91
CA ASN A 76 -3.67 -6.18 7.55
C ASN A 76 -3.84 -5.98 9.07
N ASN A 77 -4.85 -6.62 9.66
CA ASN A 77 -5.17 -6.48 11.10
C ASN A 77 -3.96 -6.70 12.01
N TYR A 78 -3.12 -7.72 11.74
CA TYR A 78 -1.94 -8.00 12.56
C TYR A 78 -0.87 -6.88 12.51
N GLU A 79 -0.87 -6.06 11.46
CA GLU A 79 0.03 -4.89 11.34
C GLU A 79 -0.53 -3.71 12.11
N VAL A 80 -1.85 -3.52 12.08
CA VAL A 80 -2.57 -2.49 12.84
C VAL A 80 -2.42 -2.75 14.34
N GLU A 81 -2.50 -4.01 14.78
CA GLU A 81 -2.29 -4.43 16.17
C GLU A 81 -0.87 -4.08 16.69
N LEU A 82 0.13 -4.06 15.83
CA LEU A 82 1.49 -3.64 16.19
C LEU A 82 1.64 -2.13 16.37
N GLY A 83 0.71 -1.36 15.84
CA GLY A 83 0.65 0.09 15.93
C GLY A 83 0.09 0.73 14.68
N SER A 84 -0.60 1.84 14.85
CA SER A 84 -1.21 2.65 13.81
C SER A 84 -1.06 4.13 14.10
N PHE A 85 -1.46 5.00 13.17
CA PHE A 85 -1.52 6.43 13.42
C PHE A 85 -2.64 6.76 14.40
N GLN A 86 -2.39 7.75 15.25
CA GLN A 86 -3.41 8.21 16.19
C GLN A 86 -4.64 8.71 15.45
N GLY A 87 -5.80 8.18 15.80
CA GLY A 87 -7.07 8.53 15.17
C GLY A 87 -7.36 7.82 13.84
N ALA A 88 -6.44 7.01 13.33
CA ALA A 88 -6.71 6.24 12.12
C ALA A 88 -7.83 5.21 12.36
N LEU A 89 -8.73 5.12 11.38
CA LEU A 89 -9.76 4.09 11.37
C LEU A 89 -9.14 2.75 10.95
N ASP A 90 -9.45 1.72 11.72
CA ASP A 90 -9.17 0.33 11.37
C ASP A 90 -10.39 -0.27 10.68
N PRO A 91 -10.33 -0.59 9.38
CA PRO A 91 -11.44 -1.20 8.66
C PRO A 91 -11.72 -2.65 9.09
N GLN A 92 -10.83 -3.26 9.87
CA GLN A 92 -10.91 -4.64 10.33
C GLN A 92 -11.06 -5.67 9.19
N THR A 93 -10.47 -5.35 8.05
CA THR A 93 -10.46 -6.26 6.90
C THR A 93 -9.36 -7.30 7.05
N ALA A 94 -9.70 -8.58 6.85
CA ALA A 94 -8.74 -9.67 6.89
C ALA A 94 -7.92 -9.73 5.58
N GLU A 95 -8.57 -9.43 4.45
CA GLU A 95 -7.98 -9.44 3.13
C GLU A 95 -8.33 -8.17 2.35
N PHE A 96 -7.43 -7.74 1.48
CA PHE A 96 -7.61 -6.50 0.71
C PHE A 96 -8.80 -6.54 -0.26
N VAL A 97 -9.26 -7.72 -0.65
CA VAL A 97 -10.45 -7.91 -1.48
C VAL A 97 -11.74 -7.41 -0.80
N GLU A 98 -11.74 -7.25 0.52
CA GLU A 98 -12.89 -6.73 1.30
C GLU A 98 -13.00 -5.20 1.24
N TRP A 99 -11.95 -4.52 0.77
CA TRP A 99 -11.90 -3.06 0.69
C TRP A 99 -13.04 -2.40 -0.09
N PRO A 100 -13.42 -2.85 -1.30
CA PRO A 100 -14.50 -2.21 -2.04
C PRO A 100 -15.82 -2.19 -1.28
N GLU A 101 -16.13 -3.28 -0.58
CA GLU A 101 -17.34 -3.38 0.24
C GLU A 101 -17.26 -2.45 1.46
N TYR A 102 -16.12 -2.40 2.13
CA TYR A 102 -15.90 -1.49 3.25
C TYR A 102 -16.09 -0.03 2.85
N VAL A 103 -15.45 0.40 1.75
CA VAL A 103 -15.55 1.77 1.21
C VAL A 103 -17.00 2.14 0.91
N GLN A 104 -17.73 1.27 0.20
CA GLN A 104 -19.12 1.54 -0.16
C GLN A 104 -20.06 1.69 1.05
N LYS A 105 -19.78 0.99 2.13
CA LYS A 105 -20.64 0.98 3.32
C LYS A 105 -20.31 2.09 4.31
N ASN A 106 -19.06 2.48 4.42
CA ASN A 106 -18.57 3.27 5.54
C ASN A 106 -18.00 4.63 5.16
N LEU A 107 -17.67 4.84 3.90
CA LEU A 107 -17.08 6.11 3.46
C LEU A 107 -18.07 6.88 2.58
N ASP A 108 -18.16 8.19 2.85
CA ASP A 108 -18.88 9.12 2.00
C ASP A 108 -17.91 9.67 0.95
N PRO A 109 -18.16 9.47 -0.36
CA PRO A 109 -17.29 10.00 -1.42
C PRO A 109 -17.20 11.54 -1.44
N ALA A 110 -18.08 12.23 -0.72
CA ALA A 110 -18.09 13.70 -0.60
C ALA A 110 -17.19 14.20 0.55
N GLN A 111 -16.69 13.31 1.41
CA GLN A 111 -15.72 13.64 2.45
C GLN A 111 -14.29 13.42 1.92
N HIS A 112 -13.41 14.32 2.28
CA HIS A 112 -11.99 14.25 1.97
C HIS A 112 -11.22 13.49 3.05
#